data_abb3fb3ead9af0bcf18083f3bd0abd04
#
_entry.id   abb3fb3ead9af0bcf18083f3bd0abd04
#
_cell.length_a   1.000
_cell.length_b   1.000
_cell.length_c   1.000
_cell.angle_alpha   90.00
_cell.angle_beta   90.00
_cell.angle_gamma   90.00
#
_symmetry.space_group_name_H-M   'P 1'
#
loop_
_entity.id
_entity.type
_entity.pdbx_description
1 polymer ?
#
loop_
_entity_poly.entity_id
_entity_poly.type
_entity_poly.pdbx_seq_one_letter_code
_entity_poly.pdbx_strand_id
1 'polypeptide(L)'
;MRFPWDRLGHFDENSSCWVRVLQDFAGAHYGSQMIPRIGDEVLVKYLNGDPDQPIVVGRTYHSTTEPPYALPKHKTRMTIKSKTHKGNGFNELRFEDEKGQEEIFLHAEKDLNHIVNYDETSQIGNNRAEHVSRDETIYISNNRTETVGQEEDLTINRDQTRSIGRNRITKIGQDELLNVNNNRYVNVHGDTVIHVGKELNIEIAQNGTWEAGELFEQICEQFDLEGYELVELSGPGGSILISRNGIELIGDVFVEGELVMEGGAPDMVEALRLAANEGEICMDCLKWKQEKRN
;
A
#
# COMPACT_ATOMS: atom_id res chain seq x y z
N MET A 1 -40.66 23.37 -35.03
CA MET A 1 -41.63 22.40 -34.48
C MET A 1 -42.80 22.26 -35.47
N ARG A 2 -43.64 21.23 -35.27
CA ARG A 2 -44.84 21.03 -36.09
C ARG A 2 -46.07 21.11 -35.22
N PHE A 3 -47.10 21.80 -35.73
CA PHE A 3 -48.40 21.86 -35.08
C PHE A 3 -49.32 20.77 -35.57
N PRO A 4 -50.25 20.22 -34.79
CA PRO A 4 -51.17 19.15 -35.16
C PRO A 4 -52.09 19.52 -36.37
N TRP A 5 -52.39 20.80 -36.52
CA TRP A 5 -53.23 21.31 -37.62
C TRP A 5 -52.48 21.58 -38.92
N ASP A 6 -51.14 21.56 -38.92
CA ASP A 6 -50.33 21.74 -40.11
C ASP A 6 -50.34 20.45 -40.94
N ARG A 7 -51.15 20.44 -41.99
CA ARG A 7 -51.31 19.30 -42.89
C ARG A 7 -50.38 19.35 -44.10
N LEU A 8 -49.83 20.50 -44.40
CA LEU A 8 -49.09 20.75 -45.66
C LEU A 8 -47.59 20.94 -45.41
N GLY A 9 -47.18 21.15 -44.16
CA GLY A 9 -45.79 21.36 -43.80
C GLY A 9 -44.93 20.11 -43.98
N HIS A 10 -43.68 20.31 -44.35
CA HIS A 10 -42.66 19.26 -44.39
C HIS A 10 -42.12 19.02 -42.98
N PHE A 11 -41.62 17.80 -42.67
CA PHE A 11 -40.97 17.46 -41.40
C PHE A 11 -39.49 17.86 -41.41
N ASP A 12 -39.21 19.16 -41.49
CA ASP A 12 -37.88 19.72 -41.61
C ASP A 12 -37.69 20.95 -40.68
N GLU A 13 -36.55 21.61 -40.77
CA GLU A 13 -36.21 22.82 -40.01
C GLU A 13 -37.10 24.02 -40.34
N ASN A 14 -37.84 24.01 -41.46
CA ASN A 14 -38.73 25.06 -41.91
C ASN A 14 -40.18 24.87 -41.45
N SER A 15 -40.49 23.82 -40.70
CA SER A 15 -41.85 23.50 -40.24
C SER A 15 -42.45 24.56 -39.28
N SER A 16 -41.68 25.47 -38.74
CA SER A 16 -42.15 26.62 -37.96
C SER A 16 -41.10 27.74 -37.91
N CYS A 17 -41.49 28.92 -37.48
CA CYS A 17 -40.54 29.94 -37.04
C CYS A 17 -39.69 29.46 -35.85
N TRP A 18 -38.63 30.16 -35.53
CA TRP A 18 -37.86 29.93 -34.32
C TRP A 18 -38.71 30.26 -33.09
N VAL A 19 -38.88 29.27 -32.19
CA VAL A 19 -39.70 29.37 -31.00
C VAL A 19 -38.83 29.31 -29.78
N ARG A 20 -38.99 30.26 -28.87
CA ARG A 20 -38.33 30.26 -27.57
C ARG A 20 -38.81 29.10 -26.69
N VAL A 21 -37.91 28.54 -25.90
CA VAL A 21 -38.24 27.50 -24.90
C VAL A 21 -38.10 28.10 -23.52
N LEU A 22 -39.15 28.04 -22.72
CA LEU A 22 -39.13 28.43 -21.32
C LEU A 22 -38.13 27.52 -20.56
N GLN A 23 -37.33 28.15 -19.74
CA GLN A 23 -36.46 27.48 -18.76
C GLN A 23 -36.87 27.92 -17.35
N ASP A 24 -36.79 27.00 -16.37
CA ASP A 24 -37.16 27.30 -14.96
C ASP A 24 -36.31 28.41 -14.35
N PHE A 25 -35.06 28.47 -14.80
CA PHE A 25 -34.07 29.44 -14.34
C PHE A 25 -33.20 29.90 -15.50
N ALA A 26 -33.17 31.21 -15.79
CA ALA A 26 -32.44 31.74 -16.95
C ALA A 26 -31.89 33.13 -16.67
N GLY A 27 -30.62 33.39 -16.92
CA GLY A 27 -29.97 34.69 -16.81
C GLY A 27 -28.82 34.80 -17.82
N ALA A 28 -28.06 35.89 -17.73
CA ALA A 28 -26.94 36.17 -18.60
C ALA A 28 -25.77 35.19 -18.31
N HIS A 29 -25.58 34.18 -19.16
CA HIS A 29 -24.56 33.12 -19.05
C HIS A 29 -24.73 32.16 -17.86
N TYR A 30 -25.90 32.11 -17.21
CA TYR A 30 -26.20 31.14 -16.15
C TYR A 30 -27.67 30.70 -16.21
N GLY A 31 -27.99 29.52 -15.67
CA GLY A 31 -29.34 28.99 -15.63
C GLY A 31 -29.44 27.50 -15.96
N SER A 32 -30.67 26.99 -16.05
CA SER A 32 -30.95 25.64 -16.55
C SER A 32 -31.08 25.67 -18.07
N GLN A 33 -30.62 24.63 -18.73
CA GLN A 33 -30.75 24.52 -20.21
C GLN A 33 -31.17 23.10 -20.58
N MET A 34 -32.47 22.94 -20.89
CA MET A 34 -33.09 21.66 -21.26
C MET A 34 -33.86 21.81 -22.57
N ILE A 35 -33.17 21.67 -23.69
CA ILE A 35 -33.74 21.82 -25.02
C ILE A 35 -34.54 20.57 -25.43
N PRO A 36 -35.79 20.68 -25.88
CA PRO A 36 -36.54 19.56 -26.45
C PRO A 36 -35.81 18.92 -27.64
N ARG A 37 -35.84 17.61 -27.72
CA ARG A 37 -35.25 16.86 -28.83
C ARG A 37 -36.32 16.60 -29.92
N ILE A 38 -35.87 16.31 -31.13
CA ILE A 38 -36.75 15.90 -32.21
C ILE A 38 -37.51 14.61 -31.78
N GLY A 39 -38.84 14.68 -31.84
CA GLY A 39 -39.75 13.65 -31.36
C GLY A 39 -40.39 13.93 -30.00
N ASP A 40 -39.90 14.91 -29.24
CA ASP A 40 -40.54 15.30 -27.99
C ASP A 40 -41.84 16.07 -28.24
N GLU A 41 -42.89 15.76 -27.50
CA GLU A 41 -44.13 16.54 -27.46
C GLU A 41 -43.98 17.74 -26.54
N VAL A 42 -44.33 18.93 -27.00
CA VAL A 42 -44.17 20.19 -26.31
C VAL A 42 -45.51 20.91 -26.18
N LEU A 43 -45.69 21.58 -25.03
CA LEU A 43 -46.81 22.46 -24.78
C LEU A 43 -46.42 23.86 -25.22
N VAL A 44 -47.28 24.46 -26.06
CA VAL A 44 -47.08 25.80 -26.61
C VAL A 44 -48.13 26.74 -26.08
N LYS A 45 -47.69 27.90 -25.61
CA LYS A 45 -48.57 29.05 -25.24
C LYS A 45 -48.29 30.19 -26.19
N TYR A 46 -49.33 31.00 -26.45
CA TYR A 46 -49.25 32.20 -27.27
C TYR A 46 -49.23 33.42 -26.35
N LEU A 47 -48.24 34.28 -26.47
CA LEU A 47 -48.11 35.48 -25.66
C LEU A 47 -49.22 36.44 -26.00
N ASN A 48 -49.93 36.97 -24.99
CA ASN A 48 -51.12 37.83 -25.15
C ASN A 48 -52.22 37.24 -26.07
N GLY A 49 -52.22 35.93 -26.28
CA GLY A 49 -53.16 35.29 -27.20
C GLY A 49 -52.82 35.43 -28.70
N ASP A 50 -51.69 36.00 -29.02
CA ASP A 50 -51.24 36.27 -30.38
C ASP A 50 -50.60 34.98 -31.01
N PRO A 51 -51.21 34.37 -32.04
CA PRO A 51 -50.70 33.18 -32.71
C PRO A 51 -49.31 33.37 -33.31
N ASP A 52 -48.88 34.57 -33.61
CA ASP A 52 -47.56 34.85 -34.16
C ASP A 52 -46.45 34.91 -33.11
N GLN A 53 -46.83 34.80 -31.80
CA GLN A 53 -45.90 34.82 -30.69
C GLN A 53 -45.94 33.52 -29.86
N PRO A 54 -45.62 32.38 -30.44
CA PRO A 54 -45.58 31.11 -29.73
C PRO A 54 -44.36 31.02 -28.81
N ILE A 55 -44.55 30.37 -27.65
CA ILE A 55 -43.48 29.97 -26.72
C ILE A 55 -43.71 28.55 -26.21
N VAL A 56 -42.71 27.72 -26.22
CA VAL A 56 -42.76 26.40 -25.58
C VAL A 56 -42.67 26.59 -24.06
N VAL A 57 -43.66 26.11 -23.33
CA VAL A 57 -43.77 26.27 -21.87
C VAL A 57 -43.57 24.97 -21.10
N GLY A 58 -43.49 23.82 -21.78
CA GLY A 58 -43.26 22.53 -21.13
C GLY A 58 -43.21 21.38 -22.12
N ARG A 59 -43.07 20.18 -21.56
CA ARG A 59 -43.11 18.88 -22.22
C ARG A 59 -44.07 17.97 -21.48
N THR A 60 -44.63 16.98 -22.19
CA THR A 60 -45.53 16.01 -21.58
C THR A 60 -45.20 14.59 -22.04
N TYR A 61 -45.53 13.63 -21.19
CA TYR A 61 -45.53 12.21 -21.55
C TYR A 61 -46.87 11.82 -22.19
N HIS A 62 -46.82 10.83 -23.03
CA HIS A 62 -48.00 10.26 -23.67
C HIS A 62 -47.79 8.75 -23.96
N SER A 63 -48.77 8.11 -24.59
CA SER A 63 -48.77 6.65 -24.77
C SER A 63 -47.56 6.05 -25.53
N THR A 64 -46.86 6.86 -26.33
CA THR A 64 -45.64 6.42 -27.04
C THR A 64 -44.35 7.06 -26.49
N THR A 65 -44.46 8.03 -25.58
CA THR A 65 -43.35 8.66 -24.89
C THR A 65 -43.61 8.56 -23.39
N GLU A 66 -43.31 7.38 -22.84
CA GLU A 66 -43.56 7.05 -21.42
C GLU A 66 -42.55 7.69 -20.48
N PRO A 67 -42.94 7.93 -19.20
CA PRO A 67 -42.05 8.42 -18.19
C PRO A 67 -40.90 7.41 -17.90
N PRO A 68 -39.74 7.86 -17.36
CA PRO A 68 -38.59 7.00 -17.11
C PRO A 68 -38.85 5.78 -16.25
N TYR A 69 -39.89 5.82 -15.40
CA TYR A 69 -40.32 4.75 -14.53
C TYR A 69 -41.82 4.54 -14.57
N ALA A 70 -42.24 3.29 -14.59
CA ALA A 70 -43.65 2.92 -14.70
C ALA A 70 -44.46 3.38 -13.47
N LEU A 71 -45.58 4.05 -13.73
CA LEU A 71 -46.56 4.46 -12.74
C LEU A 71 -47.71 3.45 -12.67
N PRO A 72 -48.34 3.23 -11.51
CA PRO A 72 -48.11 3.86 -10.19
C PRO A 72 -46.99 3.20 -9.36
N LYS A 73 -46.27 2.21 -9.91
CA LYS A 73 -45.31 1.40 -9.16
C LYS A 73 -44.20 2.25 -8.51
N HIS A 74 -43.70 3.24 -9.19
CA HIS A 74 -42.61 4.11 -8.74
C HIS A 74 -43.08 5.55 -8.47
N LYS A 75 -44.21 5.70 -7.81
CA LYS A 75 -44.83 7.01 -7.53
C LYS A 75 -44.05 7.89 -6.55
N THR A 76 -43.17 7.29 -5.73
CA THR A 76 -42.30 7.97 -4.76
C THR A 76 -40.96 8.38 -5.35
N ARG A 77 -40.71 8.04 -6.61
CA ARG A 77 -39.44 8.29 -7.28
C ARG A 77 -39.44 9.61 -8.04
N MET A 78 -38.48 10.47 -7.74
CA MET A 78 -38.18 11.68 -8.50
C MET A 78 -36.89 11.47 -9.29
N THR A 79 -36.85 11.85 -10.58
CA THR A 79 -35.66 11.65 -11.41
C THR A 79 -35.45 12.78 -12.42
N ILE A 80 -34.17 13.11 -12.66
CA ILE A 80 -33.68 13.86 -13.82
C ILE A 80 -32.83 12.89 -14.62
N LYS A 81 -33.41 12.36 -15.70
CA LYS A 81 -32.77 11.34 -16.54
C LYS A 81 -32.59 11.86 -17.96
N SER A 82 -31.36 11.81 -18.45
CA SER A 82 -31.04 12.11 -19.85
C SER A 82 -30.91 10.82 -20.66
N LYS A 83 -30.81 10.94 -21.96
CA LYS A 83 -30.56 9.82 -22.86
C LYS A 83 -29.38 10.16 -23.76
N THR A 84 -28.46 9.24 -23.95
CA THR A 84 -27.33 9.40 -24.87
C THR A 84 -27.85 9.69 -26.30
N HIS A 85 -27.35 10.76 -26.91
CA HIS A 85 -27.71 11.09 -28.28
C HIS A 85 -27.18 10.01 -29.24
N LYS A 86 -28.05 9.45 -30.08
CA LYS A 86 -27.74 8.34 -30.99
C LYS A 86 -27.16 7.09 -30.29
N GLY A 87 -27.46 6.87 -29.01
CA GLY A 87 -27.04 5.72 -28.24
C GLY A 87 -28.12 5.27 -27.27
N ASN A 88 -27.80 4.23 -26.46
CA ASN A 88 -28.75 3.62 -25.52
C ASN A 88 -28.45 3.95 -24.05
N GLY A 89 -27.35 4.64 -23.77
CA GLY A 89 -26.93 5.02 -22.41
C GLY A 89 -27.73 6.21 -21.86
N PHE A 90 -27.44 6.56 -20.58
CA PHE A 90 -28.10 7.66 -19.89
C PHE A 90 -27.23 8.23 -18.76
N ASN A 91 -27.52 9.48 -18.35
CA ASN A 91 -27.09 10.01 -17.06
C ASN A 91 -28.32 10.25 -16.20
N GLU A 92 -28.22 10.07 -14.89
CA GLU A 92 -29.38 10.15 -14.01
C GLU A 92 -29.00 10.68 -12.61
N LEU A 93 -29.81 11.61 -12.11
CA LEU A 93 -29.92 11.92 -10.69
C LEU A 93 -31.33 11.51 -10.24
N ARG A 94 -31.42 10.58 -9.31
CA ARG A 94 -32.68 10.00 -8.84
C ARG A 94 -32.77 10.06 -7.33
N PHE A 95 -33.95 10.30 -6.83
CA PHE A 95 -34.32 10.20 -5.42
C PHE A 95 -35.44 9.16 -5.31
N GLU A 96 -35.32 8.25 -4.38
CA GLU A 96 -36.37 7.32 -3.98
C GLU A 96 -36.77 7.65 -2.54
N ASP A 97 -38.05 7.95 -2.30
CA ASP A 97 -38.58 8.39 -0.99
C ASP A 97 -39.50 7.32 -0.35
N GLU A 98 -39.55 6.10 -0.88
CA GLU A 98 -40.28 4.99 -0.23
C GLU A 98 -39.61 4.62 1.08
N LYS A 99 -40.37 4.60 2.19
CA LYS A 99 -39.86 4.31 3.53
C LYS A 99 -39.10 2.99 3.60
N GLY A 100 -37.86 3.05 4.04
CA GLY A 100 -36.92 1.92 4.13
C GLY A 100 -36.26 1.52 2.82
N GLN A 101 -36.47 2.30 1.74
CA GLN A 101 -35.82 2.17 0.44
C GLN A 101 -35.26 3.52 -0.05
N GLU A 102 -35.11 4.48 0.87
CA GLU A 102 -34.64 5.82 0.55
C GLU A 102 -33.26 5.75 -0.09
N GLU A 103 -33.11 6.41 -1.22
CA GLU A 103 -31.87 6.38 -2.04
C GLU A 103 -31.63 7.70 -2.75
N ILE A 104 -30.40 8.16 -2.82
CA ILE A 104 -29.92 9.11 -3.82
C ILE A 104 -29.00 8.35 -4.76
N PHE A 105 -29.39 8.26 -6.01
CA PHE A 105 -28.63 7.56 -7.06
C PHE A 105 -28.07 8.56 -8.07
N LEU A 106 -26.76 8.57 -8.23
CA LEU A 106 -26.05 9.36 -9.24
C LEU A 106 -25.37 8.41 -10.23
N HIS A 107 -25.74 8.52 -11.50
CA HIS A 107 -25.18 7.69 -12.56
C HIS A 107 -24.65 8.57 -13.70
N ALA A 108 -23.40 8.36 -14.05
CA ALA A 108 -22.75 8.90 -15.23
C ALA A 108 -22.46 7.76 -16.22
N GLU A 109 -22.94 7.88 -17.45
CA GLU A 109 -22.73 6.88 -18.50
C GLU A 109 -21.26 6.66 -18.84
N LYS A 110 -20.44 7.70 -18.71
CA LYS A 110 -19.03 7.64 -19.06
C LYS A 110 -18.16 8.28 -17.99
N ASP A 111 -18.14 9.59 -17.91
CA ASP A 111 -17.23 10.33 -17.06
C ASP A 111 -18.03 11.13 -16.01
N LEU A 112 -17.61 11.05 -14.76
CA LEU A 112 -18.09 11.92 -13.68
C LEU A 112 -16.93 12.80 -13.20
N ASN A 113 -17.05 14.11 -13.39
CA ASN A 113 -16.09 15.10 -12.90
C ASN A 113 -16.71 15.85 -11.74
N HIS A 114 -16.08 15.76 -10.57
CA HIS A 114 -16.47 16.46 -9.36
C HIS A 114 -15.36 17.44 -8.97
N ILE A 115 -15.66 18.74 -8.95
CA ILE A 115 -14.70 19.81 -8.67
C ILE A 115 -15.24 20.63 -7.51
N VAL A 116 -14.48 20.69 -6.42
CA VAL A 116 -14.75 21.51 -5.26
C VAL A 116 -13.59 22.50 -5.07
N ASN A 117 -13.87 23.79 -5.19
CA ASN A 117 -12.82 24.81 -5.14
C ASN A 117 -12.33 25.14 -3.73
N TYR A 118 -13.02 24.65 -2.71
CA TYR A 118 -12.67 24.92 -1.31
C TYR A 118 -12.71 23.63 -0.49
N ASP A 119 -13.68 23.43 0.36
CA ASP A 119 -13.74 22.27 1.26
C ASP A 119 -14.78 21.25 0.80
N GLU A 120 -14.44 19.96 0.93
CA GLU A 120 -15.38 18.85 0.83
C GLU A 120 -15.43 18.10 2.15
N THR A 121 -16.64 17.83 2.65
CA THR A 121 -16.86 17.02 3.85
C THR A 121 -17.81 15.87 3.53
N SER A 122 -17.40 14.64 3.85
CA SER A 122 -18.23 13.45 3.74
C SER A 122 -18.41 12.79 5.10
N GLN A 123 -19.65 12.53 5.49
CA GLN A 123 -19.98 11.80 6.70
C GLN A 123 -20.88 10.59 6.35
N ILE A 124 -20.44 9.40 6.67
CA ILE A 124 -21.15 8.15 6.38
C ILE A 124 -21.46 7.45 7.69
N GLY A 125 -22.75 7.29 7.98
CA GLY A 125 -23.23 6.73 9.25
C GLY A 125 -23.07 5.22 9.40
N ASN A 126 -22.82 4.50 8.30
CA ASN A 126 -22.65 3.05 8.32
C ASN A 126 -21.45 2.65 7.44
N ASN A 127 -21.65 1.97 6.34
CA ASN A 127 -20.57 1.42 5.53
C ASN A 127 -20.26 2.29 4.31
N ARG A 128 -18.99 2.39 3.94
CA ARG A 128 -18.53 2.88 2.65
C ARG A 128 -17.87 1.74 1.89
N ALA A 129 -18.28 1.52 0.65
CA ALA A 129 -17.62 0.61 -0.28
C ALA A 129 -17.20 1.41 -1.53
N GLU A 130 -15.97 1.19 -1.98
CA GLU A 130 -15.44 1.79 -3.19
C GLU A 130 -14.79 0.70 -4.05
N HIS A 131 -15.11 0.69 -5.34
CA HIS A 131 -14.56 -0.27 -6.28
C HIS A 131 -14.03 0.44 -7.52
N VAL A 132 -12.72 0.42 -7.72
CA VAL A 132 -12.03 0.98 -8.87
C VAL A 132 -11.48 -0.17 -9.71
N SER A 133 -12.01 -0.35 -10.91
CA SER A 133 -11.66 -1.50 -11.78
C SER A 133 -10.27 -1.42 -12.41
N ARG A 134 -9.65 -0.25 -12.45
CA ARG A 134 -8.32 -0.05 -13.03
C ARG A 134 -7.42 0.72 -12.09
N ASP A 135 -7.25 1.98 -12.28
CA ASP A 135 -6.23 2.77 -11.62
C ASP A 135 -6.85 3.80 -10.67
N GLU A 136 -6.34 3.91 -9.47
CA GLU A 136 -6.63 4.99 -8.53
C GLU A 136 -5.37 5.82 -8.30
N THR A 137 -5.52 7.16 -8.32
CA THR A 137 -4.44 8.10 -8.00
C THR A 137 -4.92 9.09 -6.96
N ILE A 138 -4.23 9.15 -5.82
CA ILE A 138 -4.51 10.09 -4.75
C ILE A 138 -3.31 11.03 -4.60
N TYR A 139 -3.55 12.34 -4.74
CA TYR A 139 -2.54 13.37 -4.53
C TYR A 139 -2.96 14.32 -3.39
N ILE A 140 -2.13 14.41 -2.36
CA ILE A 140 -2.36 15.25 -1.19
C ILE A 140 -1.15 16.15 -0.99
N SER A 141 -1.34 17.43 -1.19
CA SER A 141 -0.24 18.43 -1.15
C SER A 141 0.33 18.67 0.24
N ASN A 142 -0.44 18.40 1.29
CA ASN A 142 -0.04 18.71 2.66
C ASN A 142 -0.13 17.44 3.53
N ASN A 143 -1.12 17.31 4.38
CA ASN A 143 -1.21 16.24 5.37
C ASN A 143 -2.32 15.24 5.06
N ARG A 144 -2.05 13.95 5.26
CA ARG A 144 -3.06 12.91 5.35
C ARG A 144 -3.06 12.32 6.75
N THR A 145 -4.21 12.29 7.39
CA THR A 145 -4.42 11.59 8.65
C THR A 145 -5.44 10.48 8.44
N GLU A 146 -5.12 9.30 8.90
CA GLU A 146 -5.98 8.12 8.82
C GLU A 146 -6.03 7.43 10.18
N THR A 147 -7.22 7.05 10.62
CA THR A 147 -7.42 6.33 11.89
C THR A 147 -8.38 5.17 11.63
N VAL A 148 -7.90 3.96 11.85
CA VAL A 148 -8.70 2.73 11.78
C VAL A 148 -8.93 2.23 13.21
N GLY A 149 -10.19 2.11 13.60
CA GLY A 149 -10.57 1.77 14.98
C GLY A 149 -10.35 0.31 15.37
N GLN A 150 -10.31 -0.60 14.41
CA GLN A 150 -10.13 -2.04 14.64
C GLN A 150 -9.06 -2.63 13.72
N GLU A 151 -9.39 -3.05 12.53
CA GLU A 151 -8.53 -3.81 11.65
C GLU A 151 -8.31 -3.07 10.32
N GLU A 152 -7.10 -3.17 9.80
CA GLU A 152 -6.72 -2.72 8.47
C GLU A 152 -6.08 -3.89 7.72
N ASP A 153 -6.68 -4.34 6.63
CA ASP A 153 -6.15 -5.37 5.75
C ASP A 153 -5.66 -4.73 4.44
N LEU A 154 -4.38 -4.88 4.16
CA LEU A 154 -3.76 -4.41 2.91
C LEU A 154 -3.18 -5.58 2.13
N THR A 155 -3.76 -5.90 0.97
CA THR A 155 -3.26 -6.92 0.06
C THR A 155 -2.74 -6.31 -1.23
N ILE A 156 -1.47 -6.53 -1.55
CA ILE A 156 -0.81 -6.05 -2.77
C ILE A 156 -0.27 -7.26 -3.53
N ASN A 157 -0.84 -7.55 -4.69
CA ASN A 157 -0.50 -8.77 -5.44
C ASN A 157 0.85 -8.70 -6.16
N ARG A 158 1.45 -7.54 -6.32
CA ARG A 158 2.73 -7.37 -7.01
C ARG A 158 3.68 -6.55 -6.15
N ASP A 159 3.89 -5.31 -6.45
CA ASP A 159 4.96 -4.51 -5.88
C ASP A 159 4.40 -3.37 -5.02
N GLN A 160 5.02 -3.13 -3.87
CA GLN A 160 4.80 -1.95 -3.06
C GLN A 160 6.09 -1.15 -2.96
N THR A 161 6.03 0.11 -3.38
CA THR A 161 7.13 1.07 -3.19
C THR A 161 6.70 2.14 -2.20
N ARG A 162 7.52 2.37 -1.17
CA ARG A 162 7.30 3.40 -0.17
C ARG A 162 8.56 4.25 0.01
N SER A 163 8.45 5.56 -0.26
CA SER A 163 9.52 6.53 -0.03
C SER A 163 9.12 7.50 1.07
N ILE A 164 10.00 7.70 2.06
CA ILE A 164 9.76 8.57 3.20
C ILE A 164 10.96 9.51 3.33
N GLY A 165 10.73 10.80 3.07
CA GLY A 165 11.80 11.81 3.03
C GLY A 165 12.43 12.15 4.39
N ARG A 166 11.80 11.81 5.51
CA ARG A 166 12.33 12.08 6.85
C ARG A 166 12.21 10.86 7.76
N ASN A 167 11.28 10.81 8.66
CA ASN A 167 11.19 9.81 9.70
C ASN A 167 10.02 8.83 9.46
N ARG A 168 10.28 7.56 9.73
CA ARG A 168 9.23 6.55 9.91
C ARG A 168 9.26 6.07 11.36
N ILE A 169 8.13 6.15 12.05
CA ILE A 169 7.97 5.63 13.40
C ILE A 169 6.91 4.52 13.35
N THR A 170 7.27 3.32 13.78
CA THR A 170 6.34 2.19 13.90
C THR A 170 6.26 1.79 15.37
N LYS A 171 5.06 1.68 15.91
CA LYS A 171 4.80 1.19 17.27
C LYS A 171 3.83 0.04 17.20
N ILE A 172 4.23 -1.12 17.70
CA ILE A 172 3.43 -2.34 17.69
C ILE A 172 3.24 -2.77 19.14
N GLY A 173 1.99 -2.92 19.56
CA GLY A 173 1.65 -3.21 20.97
C GLY A 173 1.88 -4.65 21.37
N GLN A 174 1.90 -5.59 20.43
CA GLN A 174 2.09 -7.02 20.67
C GLN A 174 3.16 -7.57 19.74
N ASP A 175 2.81 -8.22 18.66
CA ASP A 175 3.72 -8.98 17.82
C ASP A 175 3.92 -8.35 16.44
N GLU A 176 5.12 -8.44 15.91
CA GLU A 176 5.44 -8.17 14.51
C GLU A 176 5.96 -9.45 13.86
N LEU A 177 5.33 -9.88 12.76
CA LEU A 177 5.79 -11.01 11.95
C LEU A 177 6.19 -10.52 10.56
N LEU A 178 7.45 -10.72 10.20
CA LEU A 178 7.97 -10.41 8.87
C LEU A 178 8.45 -11.68 8.17
N ASN A 179 7.75 -12.14 7.14
CA ASN A 179 8.15 -13.26 6.29
C ASN A 179 8.65 -12.74 4.94
N VAL A 180 9.88 -13.06 4.57
CA VAL A 180 10.48 -12.70 3.29
C VAL A 180 10.98 -13.97 2.61
N ASN A 181 10.30 -14.41 1.54
CA ASN A 181 10.60 -15.67 0.87
C ASN A 181 11.92 -15.68 0.11
N ASN A 182 12.49 -14.54 -0.21
CA ASN A 182 13.73 -14.43 -0.95
C ASN A 182 14.74 -13.57 -0.18
N ASN A 183 15.04 -12.36 -0.59
CA ASN A 183 16.09 -11.54 -0.02
C ASN A 183 15.55 -10.37 0.81
N ARG A 184 16.15 -10.11 1.95
CA ARG A 184 15.95 -8.88 2.71
C ARG A 184 17.27 -8.11 2.75
N TYR A 185 17.26 -6.87 2.27
CA TYR A 185 18.39 -5.94 2.36
C TYR A 185 18.06 -4.83 3.35
N VAL A 186 18.98 -4.59 4.28
CA VAL A 186 18.90 -3.47 5.23
C VAL A 186 20.21 -2.70 5.13
N ASN A 187 20.13 -1.43 4.73
CA ASN A 187 21.26 -0.53 4.64
C ASN A 187 21.01 0.68 5.53
N VAL A 188 21.87 0.87 6.53
CA VAL A 188 21.79 1.95 7.51
C VAL A 188 23.14 2.68 7.51
N HIS A 189 23.14 3.95 7.13
CA HIS A 189 24.36 4.78 7.10
C HIS A 189 24.76 5.31 8.49
N GLY A 190 23.84 5.29 9.43
CA GLY A 190 24.10 5.65 10.84
C GLY A 190 24.04 4.42 11.72
N ASP A 191 23.59 4.58 12.93
CA ASP A 191 23.57 3.53 13.93
C ASP A 191 22.35 2.60 13.79
N THR A 192 22.56 1.33 14.09
CA THR A 192 21.49 0.35 14.31
C THR A 192 21.57 -0.14 15.75
N VAL A 193 20.50 0.06 16.52
CA VAL A 193 20.42 -0.37 17.91
C VAL A 193 19.26 -1.35 18.07
N ILE A 194 19.56 -2.52 18.63
CA ILE A 194 18.57 -3.58 18.91
C ILE A 194 18.56 -3.86 20.41
N HIS A 195 17.45 -3.59 21.08
CA HIS A 195 17.24 -3.95 22.48
C HIS A 195 16.25 -5.10 22.56
N VAL A 196 16.66 -6.22 23.09
CA VAL A 196 15.83 -7.41 23.28
C VAL A 196 15.70 -7.71 24.77
N GLY A 197 14.49 -7.68 25.30
CA GLY A 197 14.22 -7.83 26.71
C GLY A 197 14.36 -9.26 27.26
N LYS A 198 14.35 -10.26 26.39
CA LYS A 198 14.46 -11.68 26.80
C LYS A 198 15.51 -12.42 25.96
N GLU A 199 15.19 -12.80 24.76
CA GLU A 199 15.97 -13.71 23.95
C GLU A 199 16.06 -13.21 22.50
N LEU A 200 17.27 -13.27 21.93
CA LEU A 200 17.52 -13.01 20.51
C LEU A 200 18.04 -14.31 19.88
N ASN A 201 17.25 -14.94 19.02
CA ASN A 201 17.65 -16.10 18.27
C ASN A 201 17.96 -15.72 16.82
N ILE A 202 19.14 -16.12 16.34
CA ILE A 202 19.57 -15.95 14.95
C ILE A 202 19.96 -17.31 14.41
N GLU A 203 19.18 -17.85 13.49
CA GLU A 203 19.45 -19.11 12.81
C GLU A 203 19.85 -18.86 11.36
N ILE A 204 20.99 -19.40 10.94
CA ILE A 204 21.54 -19.24 9.59
C ILE A 204 21.82 -20.62 9.03
N ALA A 205 21.02 -21.07 8.06
CA ALA A 205 21.08 -22.42 7.52
C ALA A 205 22.38 -22.77 6.76
N GLN A 206 23.08 -21.78 6.23
CA GLN A 206 24.31 -22.02 5.45
C GLN A 206 25.49 -21.21 5.99
N ASN A 207 25.63 -19.95 5.61
CA ASN A 207 26.78 -19.13 5.94
C ASN A 207 26.34 -17.82 6.59
N GLY A 208 26.95 -17.46 7.73
CA GLY A 208 26.85 -16.19 8.40
C GLY A 208 28.20 -15.50 8.43
N THR A 209 28.26 -14.21 8.08
CA THR A 209 29.48 -13.41 8.19
C THR A 209 29.17 -12.14 8.99
N TRP A 210 30.02 -11.85 9.96
CA TRP A 210 29.98 -10.66 10.78
C TRP A 210 31.31 -9.94 10.62
N GLU A 211 31.29 -8.71 10.13
CA GLU A 211 32.47 -7.91 9.87
C GLU A 211 32.33 -6.57 10.58
N ALA A 212 33.34 -6.17 11.33
CA ALA A 212 33.45 -4.88 11.98
C ALA A 212 34.74 -4.18 11.54
N GLY A 213 34.68 -2.92 11.12
CA GLY A 213 35.84 -2.18 10.62
C GLY A 213 36.87 -1.86 11.69
N GLU A 214 36.44 -1.70 12.96
CA GLU A 214 37.34 -1.35 14.07
C GLU A 214 37.25 -2.33 15.21
N LEU A 215 36.07 -2.52 15.82
CA LEU A 215 35.92 -3.34 17.02
C LEU A 215 34.66 -4.20 16.92
N PHE A 216 34.79 -5.49 17.22
CA PHE A 216 33.68 -6.39 17.53
C PHE A 216 33.86 -6.83 19.01
N GLU A 217 32.93 -6.43 19.86
CA GLU A 217 32.96 -6.74 21.30
C GLU A 217 31.70 -7.52 21.67
N GLN A 218 31.91 -8.59 22.48
CA GLN A 218 30.82 -9.35 23.06
C GLN A 218 31.04 -9.46 24.58
N ILE A 219 30.06 -8.98 25.35
CA ILE A 219 30.09 -9.02 26.82
C ILE A 219 28.90 -9.87 27.29
N CYS A 220 29.18 -10.95 28.01
CA CYS A 220 28.17 -11.88 28.52
C CYS A 220 28.72 -12.62 29.76
N GLU A 221 27.83 -13.20 30.56
CA GLU A 221 28.25 -14.05 31.69
C GLU A 221 28.83 -15.38 31.23
N GLN A 222 28.28 -15.94 30.15
CA GLN A 222 28.74 -17.18 29.55
C GLN A 222 28.76 -17.05 28.03
N PHE A 223 29.85 -17.49 27.41
CA PHE A 223 30.00 -17.55 25.94
C PHE A 223 30.35 -18.98 25.52
N ASP A 224 29.44 -19.66 24.84
CA ASP A 224 29.66 -20.99 24.29
C ASP A 224 29.83 -20.85 22.78
N LEU A 225 30.93 -21.41 22.25
CA LEU A 225 31.23 -21.45 20.83
C LEU A 225 31.49 -22.91 20.44
N GLU A 226 30.63 -23.46 19.60
CA GLU A 226 30.73 -24.84 19.14
C GLU A 226 30.84 -24.88 17.62
N GLY A 227 31.81 -25.65 17.12
CA GLY A 227 31.97 -25.92 15.68
C GLY A 227 32.09 -27.44 15.46
N TYR A 228 31.29 -27.97 14.53
CA TYR A 228 31.27 -29.41 14.25
C TYR A 228 32.59 -29.94 13.59
N GLU A 229 33.25 -29.11 12.80
CA GLU A 229 34.50 -29.49 12.13
C GLU A 229 35.70 -28.69 12.65
N LEU A 230 35.59 -27.41 12.69
CA LEU A 230 36.67 -26.49 13.06
C LEU A 230 36.11 -25.22 13.73
N VAL A 231 36.76 -24.81 14.81
CA VAL A 231 36.71 -23.43 15.35
C VAL A 231 38.09 -22.83 15.17
N GLU A 232 38.20 -21.72 14.47
CA GLU A 232 39.44 -20.99 14.24
C GLU A 232 39.34 -19.57 14.79
N LEU A 233 40.26 -19.18 15.65
CA LEU A 233 40.44 -17.81 16.12
C LEU A 233 41.83 -17.38 15.66
N SER A 234 41.92 -16.47 14.69
CA SER A 234 43.19 -16.10 14.07
C SER A 234 43.42 -14.59 14.12
N GLY A 235 44.70 -14.22 14.24
CA GLY A 235 45.19 -12.85 14.22
C GLY A 235 46.58 -12.79 13.61
N PRO A 236 47.15 -11.57 13.44
CA PRO A 236 48.48 -11.37 12.81
C PRO A 236 49.63 -12.13 13.45
N GLY A 237 49.54 -12.45 14.74
CA GLY A 237 50.60 -13.12 15.48
C GLY A 237 50.40 -14.62 15.67
N GLY A 238 49.26 -15.19 15.30
CA GLY A 238 48.99 -16.61 15.48
C GLY A 238 47.51 -16.97 15.41
N SER A 239 47.20 -18.25 15.63
CA SER A 239 45.83 -18.76 15.66
C SER A 239 45.63 -19.86 16.72
N ILE A 240 44.37 -20.02 17.12
CA ILE A 240 43.87 -21.13 17.92
C ILE A 240 42.92 -21.92 17.04
N LEU A 241 43.21 -23.20 16.80
CA LEU A 241 42.36 -24.11 16.06
C LEU A 241 41.84 -25.21 17.01
N ILE A 242 40.53 -25.39 17.04
CA ILE A 242 39.86 -26.46 17.77
C ILE A 242 39.21 -27.37 16.76
N SER A 243 39.64 -28.59 16.66
CA SER A 243 39.18 -29.60 15.66
C SER A 243 38.97 -30.96 16.32
N ARG A 244 38.53 -31.93 15.54
CA ARG A 244 38.42 -33.33 15.98
C ARG A 244 39.77 -33.94 16.44
N ASN A 245 40.89 -33.37 16.02
CA ASN A 245 42.24 -33.85 16.38
C ASN A 245 42.77 -33.20 17.66
N GLY A 246 42.10 -32.25 18.21
CA GLY A 246 42.49 -31.54 19.42
C GLY A 246 42.58 -30.03 19.21
N ILE A 247 43.29 -29.39 20.12
CA ILE A 247 43.55 -27.95 20.10
C ILE A 247 44.97 -27.72 19.61
N GLU A 248 45.13 -26.89 18.59
CA GLU A 248 46.43 -26.50 18.03
C GLU A 248 46.61 -24.98 18.26
N LEU A 249 47.75 -24.60 18.83
CA LEU A 249 48.17 -23.21 19.04
C LEU A 249 49.30 -22.92 18.06
N ILE A 250 49.10 -21.96 17.17
CA ILE A 250 50.08 -21.58 16.15
C ILE A 250 50.56 -20.16 16.43
N GLY A 251 51.86 -19.99 16.58
CA GLY A 251 52.50 -18.74 16.95
C GLY A 251 53.16 -18.79 18.34
N ASP A 252 53.58 -17.63 18.82
CA ASP A 252 54.19 -17.52 20.16
C ASP A 252 53.08 -17.54 21.22
N VAL A 253 53.20 -18.41 22.21
CA VAL A 253 52.26 -18.59 23.31
C VAL A 253 52.82 -18.01 24.61
N PHE A 254 52.24 -16.94 25.08
CA PHE A 254 52.59 -16.32 26.37
C PHE A 254 51.57 -16.73 27.42
N VAL A 255 52.02 -17.32 28.52
CA VAL A 255 51.19 -17.70 29.67
C VAL A 255 51.57 -16.83 30.85
N GLU A 256 50.66 -15.99 31.33
CA GLU A 256 50.81 -15.21 32.53
C GLU A 256 50.03 -15.89 33.67
N GLY A 257 50.73 -16.49 34.61
CA GLY A 257 50.15 -17.25 35.71
C GLY A 257 50.58 -18.73 35.74
N GLU A 258 49.83 -19.57 36.46
CA GLU A 258 50.11 -21.01 36.58
C GLU A 258 49.46 -21.79 35.44
N LEU A 259 50.29 -22.51 34.66
CA LEU A 259 49.78 -23.43 33.63
C LEU A 259 49.48 -24.79 34.27
N VAL A 260 48.20 -25.15 34.37
CA VAL A 260 47.76 -26.46 34.85
C VAL A 260 47.36 -27.30 33.65
N MET A 261 47.96 -28.47 33.48
CA MET A 261 47.65 -29.42 32.39
C MET A 261 47.19 -30.74 33.00
N GLU A 262 45.99 -31.19 32.64
CA GLU A 262 45.45 -32.49 33.02
C GLU A 262 45.26 -33.35 31.80
N GLY A 263 45.70 -34.64 31.84
CA GLY A 263 45.47 -35.66 30.84
C GLY A 263 46.48 -35.75 29.67
N GLY A 264 47.59 -35.05 29.72
CA GLY A 264 48.69 -35.18 28.75
C GLY A 264 49.58 -36.37 28.99
N ALA A 265 50.35 -36.81 27.98
CA ALA A 265 51.42 -37.81 28.17
C ALA A 265 52.44 -37.22 29.17
N PRO A 266 52.93 -37.99 30.17
CA PRO A 266 53.80 -37.51 31.22
C PRO A 266 55.04 -36.72 30.74
N ASP A 267 55.64 -37.16 29.64
CA ASP A 267 56.80 -36.49 29.06
C ASP A 267 56.51 -35.14 28.37
N MET A 268 55.29 -34.93 27.94
CA MET A 268 54.88 -33.67 27.29
C MET A 268 54.52 -32.62 28.36
N VAL A 269 53.90 -33.05 29.46
CA VAL A 269 53.62 -32.20 30.61
C VAL A 269 54.91 -31.71 31.25
N GLU A 270 55.92 -32.59 31.37
CA GLU A 270 57.25 -32.27 31.91
C GLU A 270 58.01 -31.26 31.01
N ALA A 271 57.97 -31.49 29.68
CA ALA A 271 58.57 -30.58 28.72
C ALA A 271 57.94 -29.19 28.70
N LEU A 272 56.63 -29.11 28.83
CA LEU A 272 55.89 -27.81 28.91
C LEU A 272 56.11 -27.11 30.25
N ARG A 273 56.21 -27.84 31.37
CA ARG A 273 56.57 -27.26 32.65
C ARG A 273 57.99 -26.69 32.67
N LEU A 274 58.94 -27.38 32.07
CA LEU A 274 60.31 -26.91 31.91
C LEU A 274 60.38 -25.66 31.00
N ALA A 275 59.64 -25.67 29.91
CA ALA A 275 59.55 -24.51 29.00
C ALA A 275 58.87 -23.29 29.63
N ALA A 276 57.79 -23.50 30.41
CA ALA A 276 57.12 -22.44 31.13
C ALA A 276 58.00 -21.78 32.23
N ASN A 277 58.87 -22.54 32.86
CA ASN A 277 59.82 -22.01 33.83
C ASN A 277 61.00 -21.25 33.20
N GLU A 278 61.33 -21.47 31.94
CA GLU A 278 62.40 -20.82 31.17
C GLU A 278 61.93 -19.67 30.29
N GLY A 279 60.64 -19.46 30.17
CA GLY A 279 60.05 -18.31 29.47
C GLY A 279 59.84 -18.46 27.95
N GLU A 280 60.26 -19.56 27.31
CA GLU A 280 60.02 -19.81 25.88
C GLU A 280 59.73 -21.28 25.59
N ILE A 281 58.61 -21.56 24.89
CA ILE A 281 58.29 -22.92 24.40
C ILE A 281 58.93 -23.12 23.05
N CYS A 282 60.02 -23.91 22.99
CA CYS A 282 60.63 -24.28 21.71
C CYS A 282 59.91 -25.46 21.09
N MET A 283 59.05 -25.20 20.05
CA MET A 283 58.31 -26.21 19.31
C MET A 283 59.23 -27.21 18.58
N ASP A 284 60.42 -26.83 18.16
CA ASP A 284 61.41 -27.71 17.57
C ASP A 284 62.00 -28.70 18.58
N CYS A 285 62.10 -28.33 19.85
CA CYS A 285 62.51 -29.24 20.91
C CYS A 285 61.46 -30.33 21.20
N LEU A 286 60.18 -30.06 21.04
CA LEU A 286 59.09 -31.04 21.15
C LEU A 286 59.10 -32.06 20.00
N LYS A 287 59.32 -31.63 18.76
CA LYS A 287 59.44 -32.48 17.55
C LYS A 287 60.66 -33.42 17.65
N TRP A 288 61.81 -32.94 18.12
CA TRP A 288 63.03 -33.72 18.23
C TRP A 288 62.92 -34.87 19.23
N LYS A 289 62.10 -34.76 20.32
CA LYS A 289 61.85 -35.86 21.22
C LYS A 289 60.90 -36.93 20.67
N GLN A 290 60.00 -36.60 19.75
CA GLN A 290 59.14 -37.59 19.08
C GLN A 290 59.90 -38.43 18.07
N GLU A 291 60.85 -37.86 17.34
CA GLU A 291 61.68 -38.59 16.34
C GLU A 291 62.68 -39.57 16.94
N LYS A 292 63.04 -39.45 18.20
CA LYS A 292 63.95 -40.37 18.88
C LYS A 292 63.26 -41.58 19.56
N ARG A 293 61.93 -41.68 19.47
CA ARG A 293 61.19 -42.84 20.04
C ARG A 293 60.65 -43.84 19.02
N ASN A 294 60.96 -43.70 17.76
CA ASN A 294 60.68 -44.69 16.69
C ASN A 294 61.91 -45.49 16.35
#